data_77464f0c7af002eedab467aa74c94291
#
_entry.id   77464f0c7af002eedab467aa74c94291
#
_cell.length_a   1.000
_cell.length_b   1.000
_cell.length_c   1.000
_cell.angle_alpha   90.00
_cell.angle_beta   90.00
_cell.angle_gamma   90.00
#
_symmetry.space_group_name_H-M   'P 1'
#
loop_
_entity.id
_entity.type
_entity.pdbx_description
1 polymer ?
#
loop_
_entity_poly.entity_id
_entity_poly.type
_entity_poly.pdbx_seq_one_letter_code
_entity_poly.pdbx_strand_id
1 'polypeptide(L)'
;SVFEKFFFLKKHRPNGKLIWINGVSIGEAKSGLTIAKEFLVNKPNCNILFSTSTISAYREMLKQKEHLILVYLPIDLRFLIKRFVKYWKPDLTIFMESEIWPNIINELHNKKLRFTIVNGRMSDKSFFWWKSLNFFTRPMFSKISSCTTQDEISKNRFKKLGVKHVDCSSNIKFLSNKLSFKKKDHISFKKKLGKKTVITFFSTHKNEEMIIIDCFDVLSKTFKNLLFLSLIHI
;
A
#
# COMPACT_ATOMS: atom_id res chain seq x y z
N SER A 1 -5.96 7.07 -16.94
CA SER A 1 -5.29 8.00 -17.85
C SER A 1 -4.59 9.09 -17.07
N VAL A 2 -3.48 9.65 -17.59
CA VAL A 2 -2.75 10.75 -16.94
C VAL A 2 -3.69 11.94 -16.65
N PHE A 3 -4.65 12.19 -17.52
CA PHE A 3 -5.65 13.25 -17.36
C PHE A 3 -6.52 13.11 -16.10
N GLU A 4 -6.77 11.90 -15.59
CA GLU A 4 -7.51 11.72 -14.33
C GLU A 4 -6.77 12.30 -13.12
N LYS A 5 -5.43 12.32 -13.16
CA LYS A 5 -4.61 12.95 -12.11
C LYS A 5 -4.80 14.46 -12.02
N PHE A 6 -5.30 15.09 -13.09
CA PHE A 6 -5.71 16.48 -13.12
C PHE A 6 -7.21 16.67 -12.83
N PHE A 7 -7.85 15.63 -12.30
CA PHE A 7 -9.26 15.66 -11.91
C PHE A 7 -10.24 15.85 -13.09
N PHE A 8 -9.93 15.29 -14.25
CA PHE A 8 -10.92 15.14 -15.33
C PHE A 8 -11.70 13.83 -15.08
N LEU A 9 -12.77 13.90 -14.29
CA LEU A 9 -13.54 12.73 -13.90
C LEU A 9 -14.70 12.49 -14.87
N LYS A 10 -14.82 11.20 -15.27
CA LYS A 10 -16.02 10.66 -15.94
C LYS A 10 -16.90 9.81 -15.00
N LYS A 11 -16.54 9.71 -13.71
CA LYS A 11 -17.22 8.84 -12.75
C LYS A 11 -18.12 9.63 -11.83
N HIS A 12 -19.34 9.12 -11.62
CA HIS A 12 -20.31 9.73 -10.74
C HIS A 12 -20.09 9.31 -9.29
N ARG A 13 -20.27 10.24 -8.36
CA ARG A 13 -20.33 9.95 -6.92
C ARG A 13 -21.66 9.25 -6.64
N PRO A 14 -21.64 8.04 -6.03
CA PRO A 14 -22.86 7.37 -5.61
C PRO A 14 -23.49 8.07 -4.41
N ASN A 15 -24.77 7.80 -4.19
CA ASN A 15 -25.45 8.21 -2.97
C ASN A 15 -24.97 7.41 -1.76
N GLY A 16 -25.15 7.95 -0.56
CA GLY A 16 -24.80 7.28 0.70
C GLY A 16 -23.36 7.49 1.14
N LYS A 17 -22.93 6.68 2.12
CA LYS A 17 -21.61 6.77 2.73
C LYS A 17 -20.53 6.34 1.77
N LEU A 18 -19.42 7.10 1.77
CA LEU A 18 -18.27 6.87 0.91
C LEU A 18 -17.01 6.76 1.74
N ILE A 19 -16.34 5.63 1.63
CA ILE A 19 -15.03 5.40 2.25
C ILE A 19 -13.97 5.52 1.15
N TRP A 20 -13.03 6.44 1.33
CA TRP A 20 -11.93 6.62 0.40
C TRP A 20 -10.69 5.87 0.90
N ILE A 21 -10.21 4.91 0.12
CA ILE A 21 -9.00 4.14 0.41
C ILE A 21 -7.96 4.47 -0.66
N ASN A 22 -6.73 4.74 -0.24
CA ASN A 22 -5.59 5.01 -1.14
C ASN A 22 -4.47 4.01 -0.92
N GLY A 23 -3.98 3.41 -2.02
CA GLY A 23 -2.81 2.56 -2.02
C GLY A 23 -2.02 2.78 -3.31
N VAL A 24 -0.77 3.22 -3.21
CA VAL A 24 0.05 3.67 -4.33
C VAL A 24 0.70 2.52 -5.08
N SER A 25 1.35 1.62 -4.36
CA SER A 25 1.98 0.42 -4.91
C SER A 25 0.98 -0.75 -5.05
N ILE A 26 1.34 -1.79 -5.80
CA ILE A 26 0.53 -3.02 -5.89
C ILE A 26 0.33 -3.65 -4.50
N GLY A 27 1.38 -3.66 -3.67
CA GLY A 27 1.32 -4.22 -2.31
C GLY A 27 0.35 -3.45 -1.41
N GLU A 28 0.44 -2.12 -1.41
CA GLU A 28 -0.48 -1.25 -0.68
C GLU A 28 -1.91 -1.36 -1.20
N ALA A 29 -2.09 -1.41 -2.52
CA ALA A 29 -3.40 -1.56 -3.13
C ALA A 29 -4.06 -2.89 -2.73
N LYS A 30 -3.32 -3.99 -2.68
CA LYS A 30 -3.82 -5.29 -2.20
C LYS A 30 -4.18 -5.24 -0.71
N SER A 31 -3.36 -4.61 0.12
CA SER A 31 -3.67 -4.41 1.55
C SER A 31 -4.91 -3.54 1.75
N GLY A 32 -5.01 -2.44 0.98
CA GLY A 32 -6.19 -1.58 0.98
C GLY A 32 -7.45 -2.29 0.49
N LEU A 33 -7.32 -3.20 -0.48
CA LEU A 33 -8.44 -4.04 -0.95
C LEU A 33 -8.95 -4.98 0.14
N THR A 34 -8.07 -5.52 0.98
CA THR A 34 -8.49 -6.33 2.13
C THR A 34 -9.39 -5.51 3.06
N ILE A 35 -8.98 -4.27 3.38
CA ILE A 35 -9.80 -3.35 4.17
C ILE A 35 -11.13 -3.03 3.48
N ALA A 36 -11.10 -2.78 2.17
CA ALA A 36 -12.30 -2.49 1.39
C ALA A 36 -13.32 -3.63 1.47
N LYS A 37 -12.87 -4.88 1.34
CA LYS A 37 -13.72 -6.07 1.46
C LYS A 37 -14.35 -6.19 2.84
N GLU A 38 -13.60 -5.96 3.90
CA GLU A 38 -14.12 -5.95 5.28
C GLU A 38 -15.21 -4.88 5.47
N PHE A 39 -15.03 -3.68 4.89
CA PHE A 39 -16.08 -2.66 4.93
C PHE A 39 -17.33 -3.10 4.16
N LEU A 40 -17.19 -3.69 2.98
CA LEU A 40 -18.33 -4.13 2.18
C LEU A 40 -19.11 -5.26 2.86
N VAL A 41 -18.43 -6.16 3.57
CA VAL A 41 -19.06 -7.24 4.35
C VAL A 41 -19.79 -6.69 5.57
N ASN A 42 -19.11 -5.85 6.37
CA ASN A 42 -19.66 -5.38 7.65
C ASN A 42 -20.58 -4.16 7.52
N LYS A 43 -20.53 -3.43 6.41
CA LYS A 43 -21.32 -2.23 6.13
C LYS A 43 -21.75 -2.22 4.65
N PRO A 44 -22.70 -3.06 4.24
CA PRO A 44 -23.09 -3.24 2.84
C PRO A 44 -23.65 -1.97 2.18
N ASN A 45 -24.10 -1.00 2.99
CA ASN A 45 -24.63 0.28 2.50
C ASN A 45 -23.54 1.36 2.30
N CYS A 46 -22.26 0.99 2.33
CA CYS A 46 -21.17 1.93 2.02
C CYS A 46 -20.60 1.69 0.62
N ASN A 47 -20.12 2.77 0.02
CA ASN A 47 -19.41 2.74 -1.25
C ASN A 47 -17.91 2.90 -1.00
N ILE A 48 -17.09 2.26 -1.83
CA ILE A 48 -15.64 2.36 -1.74
C ILE A 48 -15.09 3.15 -2.93
N LEU A 49 -14.51 4.31 -2.64
CA LEU A 49 -13.64 5.03 -3.57
C LEU A 49 -12.22 4.54 -3.36
N PHE A 50 -11.64 3.91 -4.36
CA PHE A 50 -10.27 3.43 -4.31
C PHE A 50 -9.38 4.26 -5.22
N SER A 51 -8.34 4.88 -4.67
CA SER A 51 -7.37 5.64 -5.45
C SER A 51 -6.00 5.00 -5.45
N THR A 52 -5.27 5.21 -6.53
CA THR A 52 -3.88 4.77 -6.68
C THR A 52 -3.11 5.74 -7.58
N SER A 53 -1.78 5.76 -7.47
CA SER A 53 -0.93 6.67 -8.25
C SER A 53 -0.18 5.96 -9.39
N THR A 54 -0.03 4.63 -9.32
CA THR A 54 0.73 3.85 -10.30
C THR A 54 -0.18 3.11 -11.29
N ILE A 55 0.28 2.97 -12.53
CA ILE A 55 -0.45 2.24 -13.58
C ILE A 55 -0.58 0.76 -13.22
N SER A 56 0.45 0.18 -12.63
CA SER A 56 0.48 -1.22 -12.22
C SER A 56 -0.55 -1.53 -11.14
N ALA A 57 -0.63 -0.71 -10.09
CA ALA A 57 -1.66 -0.85 -9.06
C ALA A 57 -3.07 -0.60 -9.63
N TYR A 58 -3.23 0.38 -10.52
CA TYR A 58 -4.51 0.62 -11.16
C TYR A 58 -4.99 -0.59 -11.98
N ARG A 59 -4.11 -1.19 -12.80
CA ARG A 59 -4.43 -2.40 -13.57
C ARG A 59 -4.78 -3.58 -12.68
N GLU A 60 -4.10 -3.74 -11.54
CA GLU A 60 -4.42 -4.81 -10.59
C GLU A 60 -5.79 -4.59 -9.95
N MET A 61 -6.13 -3.36 -9.56
CA MET A 61 -7.43 -3.04 -8.97
C MET A 61 -8.58 -3.09 -9.99
N LEU A 62 -8.33 -2.93 -11.28
CA LEU A 62 -9.35 -3.10 -12.32
C LEU A 62 -9.98 -4.50 -12.31
N LYS A 63 -9.27 -5.53 -11.84
CA LYS A 63 -9.79 -6.89 -11.66
C LYS A 63 -10.90 -6.97 -10.60
N GLN A 64 -11.01 -5.94 -9.75
CA GLN A 64 -11.97 -5.85 -8.65
C GLN A 64 -12.97 -4.70 -8.84
N LYS A 65 -13.13 -4.17 -10.06
CA LYS A 65 -13.91 -2.97 -10.37
C LYS A 65 -15.41 -3.05 -10.03
N GLU A 66 -15.95 -4.24 -9.90
CA GLU A 66 -17.38 -4.44 -9.61
C GLU A 66 -17.78 -3.93 -8.21
N HIS A 67 -16.81 -3.84 -7.30
CA HIS A 67 -17.02 -3.45 -5.92
C HIS A 67 -16.36 -2.10 -5.56
N LEU A 68 -15.67 -1.47 -6.53
CA LEU A 68 -14.84 -0.29 -6.27
C LEU A 68 -15.10 0.82 -7.31
N ILE A 69 -15.16 2.04 -6.84
CA ILE A 69 -15.03 3.23 -7.69
C ILE A 69 -13.54 3.53 -7.79
N LEU A 70 -12.90 3.02 -8.83
CA LEU A 70 -11.45 3.13 -9.00
C LEU A 70 -11.07 4.42 -9.71
N VAL A 71 -10.19 5.23 -9.12
CA VAL A 71 -9.69 6.50 -9.67
C VAL A 71 -8.17 6.60 -9.52
N TYR A 72 -7.55 7.48 -10.29
CA TYR A 72 -6.19 7.91 -9.97
C TYR A 72 -6.20 8.97 -8.86
N LEU A 73 -5.23 8.87 -7.94
CA LEU A 73 -4.99 9.93 -6.96
C LEU A 73 -4.61 11.21 -7.71
N PRO A 74 -5.28 12.34 -7.48
CA PRO A 74 -4.87 13.60 -8.08
C PRO A 74 -3.49 14.04 -7.58
N ILE A 75 -2.79 14.82 -8.36
CA ILE A 75 -1.54 15.46 -7.93
C ILE A 75 -1.84 16.32 -6.72
N ASP A 76 -0.95 16.29 -5.71
CA ASP A 76 -1.16 17.00 -4.43
C ASP A 76 -0.99 18.53 -4.57
N LEU A 77 -1.76 19.11 -5.49
CA LEU A 77 -1.90 20.55 -5.66
C LEU A 77 -3.19 21.02 -5.00
N ARG A 78 -3.07 22.08 -4.19
CA ARG A 78 -4.18 22.57 -3.34
C ARG A 78 -5.52 22.71 -4.06
N PHE A 79 -5.54 23.27 -5.28
CA PHE A 79 -6.78 23.48 -6.02
C PHE A 79 -7.38 22.16 -6.53
N LEU A 80 -6.55 21.19 -6.97
CA LEU A 80 -7.00 19.87 -7.42
C LEU A 80 -7.57 19.06 -6.25
N ILE A 81 -6.87 19.05 -5.12
CA ILE A 81 -7.32 18.35 -3.92
C ILE A 81 -8.61 18.95 -3.38
N LYS A 82 -8.72 20.28 -3.30
CA LYS A 82 -9.96 20.95 -2.92
C LYS A 82 -11.14 20.55 -3.80
N ARG A 83 -10.93 20.49 -5.12
CA ARG A 83 -11.96 20.08 -6.10
C ARG A 83 -12.30 18.59 -5.91
N PHE A 84 -11.32 17.73 -5.74
CA PHE A 84 -11.50 16.30 -5.51
C PHE A 84 -12.31 16.02 -4.24
N VAL A 85 -11.89 16.57 -3.10
CA VAL A 85 -12.55 16.37 -1.81
C VAL A 85 -13.97 16.99 -1.82
N LYS A 86 -14.17 18.15 -2.47
CA LYS A 86 -15.50 18.76 -2.63
C LYS A 86 -16.45 17.89 -3.45
N TYR A 87 -15.96 17.21 -4.46
CA TYR A 87 -16.77 16.33 -5.32
C TYR A 87 -17.11 15.01 -4.64
N TRP A 88 -16.07 14.31 -4.13
CA TRP A 88 -16.26 12.98 -3.56
C TRP A 88 -16.85 12.99 -2.15
N LYS A 89 -16.60 14.01 -1.34
CA LYS A 89 -17.07 14.14 0.06
C LYS A 89 -16.99 12.81 0.81
N PRO A 90 -15.79 12.23 1.02
CA PRO A 90 -15.66 10.97 1.72
C PRO A 90 -16.02 11.13 3.20
N ASP A 91 -16.71 10.14 3.78
CA ASP A 91 -17.02 10.11 5.22
C ASP A 91 -15.83 9.64 6.05
N LEU A 92 -14.99 8.80 5.46
CA LEU A 92 -13.74 8.30 6.04
C LEU A 92 -12.70 8.19 4.93
N THR A 93 -11.47 8.61 5.24
CA THR A 93 -10.32 8.48 4.34
C THR A 93 -9.25 7.62 4.99
N ILE A 94 -8.78 6.60 4.28
CA ILE A 94 -7.77 5.63 4.73
C ILE A 94 -6.62 5.63 3.73
N PHE A 95 -5.42 5.96 4.19
CA PHE A 95 -4.22 5.87 3.38
C PHE A 95 -3.32 4.75 3.90
N MET A 96 -2.77 4.01 2.97
CA MET A 96 -1.92 2.86 3.29
C MET A 96 -0.46 3.30 3.47
N GLU A 97 0.21 2.68 4.43
CA GLU A 97 1.64 2.78 4.68
C GLU A 97 2.17 4.22 4.90
N SER A 98 3.03 4.71 4.01
CA SER A 98 3.79 5.97 4.22
C SER A 98 3.28 7.13 3.39
N GLU A 99 2.03 7.08 2.96
CA GLU A 99 1.43 8.05 2.06
C GLU A 99 1.04 9.35 2.78
N ILE A 100 2.01 10.25 2.91
CA ILE A 100 1.86 11.57 3.56
C ILE A 100 1.74 12.64 2.49
N TRP A 101 0.53 13.15 2.30
CA TRP A 101 0.18 14.15 1.29
C TRP A 101 -0.32 15.44 1.96
N PRO A 102 0.52 16.49 2.06
CA PRO A 102 0.23 17.68 2.86
C PRO A 102 -1.07 18.41 2.49
N ASN A 103 -1.36 18.58 1.20
CA ASN A 103 -2.58 19.27 0.78
C ASN A 103 -3.83 18.42 1.03
N ILE A 104 -3.74 17.09 0.87
CA ILE A 104 -4.83 16.17 1.19
C ILE A 104 -5.15 16.24 2.70
N ILE A 105 -4.14 16.10 3.56
CA ILE A 105 -4.31 16.14 5.02
C ILE A 105 -4.94 17.47 5.44
N ASN A 106 -4.43 18.59 4.92
CA ASN A 106 -4.95 19.91 5.22
C ASN A 106 -6.40 20.09 4.77
N GLU A 107 -6.74 19.67 3.55
CA GLU A 107 -8.10 19.85 3.03
C GLU A 107 -9.13 18.98 3.76
N LEU A 108 -8.79 17.72 4.06
CA LEU A 108 -9.63 16.84 4.85
C LEU A 108 -9.89 17.40 6.24
N HIS A 109 -8.85 17.89 6.91
CA HIS A 109 -8.98 18.52 8.23
C HIS A 109 -9.87 19.78 8.17
N ASN A 110 -9.65 20.67 7.17
CA ASN A 110 -10.45 21.88 7.01
C ASN A 110 -11.94 21.59 6.77
N LYS A 111 -12.24 20.43 6.20
CA LYS A 111 -13.61 19.93 5.99
C LYS A 111 -14.14 19.10 7.16
N LYS A 112 -13.38 18.97 8.24
CA LYS A 112 -13.70 18.13 9.42
C LYS A 112 -13.94 16.67 9.04
N LEU A 113 -13.28 16.18 7.99
CA LEU A 113 -13.34 14.81 7.53
C LEU A 113 -12.27 13.97 8.22
N ARG A 114 -12.61 12.71 8.54
CA ARG A 114 -11.67 11.79 9.20
C ARG A 114 -10.63 11.27 8.22
N PHE A 115 -9.37 11.38 8.62
CA PHE A 115 -8.23 10.85 7.88
C PHE A 115 -7.41 9.92 8.78
N THR A 116 -7.21 8.69 8.35
CA THR A 116 -6.43 7.69 9.07
C THR A 116 -5.36 7.07 8.18
N ILE A 117 -4.23 6.71 8.79
CA ILE A 117 -3.17 5.93 8.14
C ILE A 117 -3.25 4.52 8.70
N VAL A 118 -3.22 3.53 7.81
CA VAL A 118 -3.24 2.11 8.17
C VAL A 118 -1.99 1.43 7.65
N ASN A 119 -1.43 0.55 8.49
CA ASN A 119 -0.16 -0.14 8.24
C ASN A 119 1.00 0.85 8.06
N GLY A 120 0.98 1.95 8.83
CA GLY A 120 1.95 3.03 8.73
C GLY A 120 3.39 2.55 8.93
N ARG A 121 4.26 2.97 8.03
CA ARG A 121 5.70 2.72 8.10
C ARG A 121 6.45 4.03 7.90
N MET A 122 7.45 4.29 8.72
CA MET A 122 8.26 5.49 8.63
C MET A 122 9.75 5.10 8.64
N SER A 123 10.43 5.26 7.51
CA SER A 123 11.88 5.01 7.42
C SER A 123 12.69 6.06 8.18
N ASP A 124 13.97 5.75 8.52
CA ASP A 124 14.88 6.71 9.16
C ASP A 124 15.01 7.99 8.33
N LYS A 125 15.24 7.83 7.03
CA LYS A 125 15.40 8.94 6.09
C LYS A 125 14.16 9.84 6.06
N SER A 126 12.96 9.25 5.96
CA SER A 126 11.71 10.01 5.95
C SER A 126 11.46 10.71 7.28
N PHE A 127 11.70 10.02 8.39
CA PHE A 127 11.54 10.59 9.72
C PHE A 127 12.48 11.79 9.94
N PHE A 128 13.76 11.66 9.58
CA PHE A 128 14.73 12.72 9.70
C PHE A 128 14.31 13.94 8.87
N TRP A 129 13.89 13.72 7.63
CA TRP A 129 13.42 14.79 6.75
C TRP A 129 12.17 15.51 7.30
N TRP A 130 11.16 14.78 7.73
CA TRP A 130 9.97 15.37 8.34
C TRP A 130 10.28 16.09 9.65
N LYS A 131 11.18 15.57 10.45
CA LYS A 131 11.58 16.15 11.72
C LYS A 131 12.41 17.43 11.54
N SER A 132 13.27 17.53 10.52
CA SER A 132 14.05 18.75 10.26
C SER A 132 13.17 19.96 9.93
N LEU A 133 11.97 19.71 9.39
CA LEU A 133 10.96 20.73 9.09
C LEU A 133 9.88 20.82 10.18
N ASN A 134 10.17 20.43 11.40
CA ASN A 134 9.20 20.20 12.49
C ASN A 134 8.22 21.37 12.71
N PHE A 135 8.66 22.61 12.57
CA PHE A 135 7.81 23.79 12.69
C PHE A 135 6.61 23.76 11.73
N PHE A 136 6.80 23.31 10.50
CA PHE A 136 5.75 23.19 9.49
C PHE A 136 5.03 21.83 9.53
N THR A 137 5.76 20.77 9.81
CA THR A 137 5.24 19.39 9.69
C THR A 137 4.43 18.95 10.89
N ARG A 138 4.81 19.34 12.10
CA ARG A 138 4.08 18.97 13.32
C ARG A 138 2.61 19.42 13.33
N PRO A 139 2.27 20.66 12.94
CA PRO A 139 0.87 21.08 12.81
C PRO A 139 0.10 20.27 11.75
N MET A 140 0.78 19.80 10.69
CA MET A 140 0.17 18.94 9.67
C MET A 140 -0.07 17.52 10.20
N PHE A 141 0.93 16.89 10.81
CA PHE A 141 0.78 15.55 11.38
C PHE A 141 -0.27 15.50 12.50
N SER A 142 -0.45 16.56 13.28
CA SER A 142 -1.49 16.65 14.32
C SER A 142 -2.92 16.63 13.78
N LYS A 143 -3.11 16.85 12.47
CA LYS A 143 -4.41 16.79 11.78
C LYS A 143 -4.80 15.36 11.38
N ILE A 144 -3.88 14.40 11.46
CA ILE A 144 -4.16 12.98 11.22
C ILE A 144 -4.98 12.46 12.39
N SER A 145 -6.19 11.95 12.11
CA SER A 145 -7.14 11.51 13.12
C SER A 145 -6.63 10.30 13.91
N SER A 146 -6.05 9.34 13.21
CA SER A 146 -5.42 8.15 13.81
C SER A 146 -4.41 7.52 12.85
N CYS A 147 -3.49 6.73 13.41
CA CYS A 147 -2.52 5.96 12.65
C CYS A 147 -2.33 4.59 13.30
N THR A 148 -2.46 3.52 12.55
CA THR A 148 -1.98 2.19 12.97
C THR A 148 -0.70 1.88 12.22
N THR A 149 0.34 1.45 12.95
CA THR A 149 1.66 1.18 12.39
C THR A 149 1.97 -0.32 12.41
N GLN A 150 2.87 -0.75 11.53
CA GLN A 150 3.28 -2.16 11.45
C GLN A 150 4.38 -2.54 12.45
N ASP A 151 5.00 -1.56 13.11
CA ASP A 151 6.07 -1.75 14.10
C ASP A 151 6.12 -0.59 15.11
N GLU A 152 6.73 -0.85 16.27
CA GLU A 152 6.87 0.13 17.36
C GLU A 152 7.81 1.29 17.01
N ILE A 153 8.78 1.07 16.11
CA ILE A 153 9.69 2.13 15.65
C ILE A 153 8.89 3.18 14.88
N SER A 154 8.09 2.75 13.92
CA SER A 154 7.19 3.62 13.16
C SER A 154 6.19 4.33 14.06
N LYS A 155 5.59 3.64 15.05
CA LYS A 155 4.68 4.24 16.02
C LYS A 155 5.34 5.40 16.77
N ASN A 156 6.54 5.18 17.30
CA ASN A 156 7.28 6.21 18.01
C ASN A 156 7.62 7.41 17.11
N ARG A 157 7.92 7.17 15.83
CA ARG A 157 8.19 8.22 14.84
C ARG A 157 6.95 9.05 14.54
N PHE A 158 5.80 8.44 14.27
CA PHE A 158 4.55 9.16 14.04
C PHE A 158 4.11 9.98 15.27
N LYS A 159 4.26 9.45 16.49
CA LYS A 159 4.03 10.20 17.74
C LYS A 159 4.94 11.43 17.84
N LYS A 160 6.24 11.25 17.60
CA LYS A 160 7.22 12.37 17.64
C LYS A 160 6.92 13.45 16.59
N LEU A 161 6.37 13.09 15.45
CA LEU A 161 5.94 14.05 14.42
C LEU A 161 4.63 14.76 14.75
N GLY A 162 3.88 14.29 15.76
CA GLY A 162 2.71 15.01 16.25
C GLY A 162 1.36 14.30 16.06
N VAL A 163 1.33 13.08 15.55
CA VAL A 163 0.09 12.30 15.48
C VAL A 163 -0.33 11.90 16.88
N LYS A 164 -1.59 12.22 17.26
CA LYS A 164 -2.08 12.05 18.64
C LYS A 164 -2.45 10.60 18.96
N HIS A 165 -3.16 9.95 18.05
CA HIS A 165 -3.65 8.58 18.23
C HIS A 165 -2.85 7.64 17.32
N VAL A 166 -1.89 6.95 17.90
CA VAL A 166 -1.03 6.00 17.18
C VAL A 166 -0.96 4.69 17.92
N ASP A 167 -1.41 3.64 17.26
CA ASP A 167 -1.34 2.27 17.75
C ASP A 167 -0.41 1.43 16.87
N CYS A 168 0.14 0.36 17.44
CA CYS A 168 0.90 -0.64 16.69
C CYS A 168 0.04 -1.90 16.54
N SER A 169 -0.06 -2.39 15.32
CA SER A 169 -0.73 -3.65 15.01
C SER A 169 0.17 -4.52 14.15
N SER A 170 -0.16 -5.80 14.03
CA SER A 170 0.52 -6.67 13.08
C SER A 170 0.38 -6.15 11.65
N ASN A 171 1.39 -6.41 10.82
CA ASN A 171 1.35 -5.99 9.43
C ASN A 171 0.16 -6.62 8.71
N ILE A 172 -0.73 -5.78 8.17
CA ILE A 172 -1.96 -6.19 7.49
C ILE A 172 -1.71 -7.12 6.29
N LYS A 173 -0.49 -7.12 5.74
CA LYS A 173 -0.10 -8.04 4.67
C LYS A 173 -0.20 -9.52 5.10
N PHE A 174 -0.12 -9.83 6.39
CA PHE A 174 -0.33 -11.18 6.91
C PHE A 174 -1.81 -11.63 6.87
N LEU A 175 -2.74 -10.69 6.76
CA LEU A 175 -4.17 -10.97 6.58
C LEU A 175 -4.56 -11.23 5.12
N SER A 176 -3.64 -11.05 4.18
CA SER A 176 -3.90 -11.33 2.78
C SER A 176 -4.13 -12.83 2.57
N ASN A 177 -5.14 -13.17 1.76
CA ASN A 177 -5.40 -14.56 1.39
C ASN A 177 -4.16 -15.18 0.72
N LYS A 178 -3.95 -16.49 0.94
CA LYS A 178 -2.93 -17.26 0.23
C LYS A 178 -3.04 -17.00 -1.27
N LEU A 179 -1.89 -16.81 -1.92
CA LEU A 179 -1.86 -16.63 -3.37
C LEU A 179 -2.50 -17.83 -4.06
N SER A 180 -3.48 -17.57 -4.93
CA SER A 180 -4.06 -18.61 -5.76
C SER A 180 -3.04 -19.03 -6.84
N PHE A 181 -2.93 -20.31 -7.05
CA PHE A 181 -2.11 -20.87 -8.14
C PHE A 181 -2.90 -21.95 -8.89
N LYS A 182 -2.58 -22.12 -10.17
CA LYS A 182 -3.17 -23.16 -10.98
C LYS A 182 -2.58 -24.52 -10.60
N LYS A 183 -3.39 -25.44 -10.10
CA LYS A 183 -2.92 -26.78 -9.69
C LYS A 183 -2.14 -27.50 -10.81
N LYS A 184 -2.53 -27.36 -12.07
CA LYS A 184 -1.84 -27.94 -13.22
C LYS A 184 -0.40 -27.42 -13.35
N ASP A 185 -0.19 -26.10 -13.20
CA ASP A 185 1.12 -25.49 -13.31
C ASP A 185 2.02 -25.95 -12.14
N HIS A 186 1.47 -26.02 -10.93
CA HIS A 186 2.19 -26.55 -9.77
C HIS A 186 2.64 -28.00 -9.95
N ILE A 187 1.75 -28.88 -10.43
CA ILE A 187 2.07 -30.30 -10.66
C ILE A 187 3.17 -30.42 -11.75
N SER A 188 3.03 -29.67 -12.86
CA SER A 188 4.01 -29.63 -13.93
C SER A 188 5.38 -29.15 -13.43
N PHE A 189 5.40 -28.07 -12.64
CA PHE A 189 6.60 -27.52 -12.07
C PHE A 189 7.27 -28.50 -11.09
N LYS A 190 6.47 -29.11 -10.18
CA LYS A 190 6.97 -30.13 -9.25
C LYS A 190 7.57 -31.35 -9.98
N LYS A 191 6.95 -31.77 -11.08
CA LYS A 191 7.51 -32.87 -11.91
C LYS A 191 8.85 -32.50 -12.54
N LYS A 192 9.01 -31.24 -13.02
CA LYS A 192 10.30 -30.75 -13.57
C LYS A 192 11.39 -30.65 -12.51
N LEU A 193 11.06 -30.30 -11.29
CA LEU A 193 12.02 -30.23 -10.18
C LEU A 193 12.50 -31.61 -9.72
N GLY A 194 11.67 -32.64 -9.83
CA GLY A 194 11.99 -34.01 -9.41
C GLY A 194 12.34 -34.09 -7.92
N LYS A 195 13.48 -34.72 -7.61
CA LYS A 195 14.01 -34.88 -6.23
C LYS A 195 15.03 -33.81 -5.85
N LYS A 196 15.07 -32.67 -6.55
CA LYS A 196 16.04 -31.60 -6.27
C LYS A 196 15.67 -30.85 -4.99
N THR A 197 16.67 -30.53 -4.19
CA THR A 197 16.54 -29.55 -3.10
C THR A 197 16.60 -28.16 -3.71
N VAL A 198 15.52 -27.40 -3.59
CA VAL A 198 15.39 -26.08 -4.22
C VAL A 198 15.56 -24.99 -3.17
N ILE A 199 16.51 -24.10 -3.38
CA ILE A 199 16.64 -22.85 -2.62
C ILE A 199 16.22 -21.72 -3.53
N THR A 200 15.22 -20.92 -3.09
CA THR A 200 14.68 -19.84 -3.90
C THR A 200 15.05 -18.49 -3.31
N PHE A 201 15.58 -17.62 -4.16
CA PHE A 201 15.94 -16.25 -3.82
C PHE A 201 14.94 -15.28 -4.46
N PHE A 202 14.46 -14.32 -3.67
CA PHE A 202 13.46 -13.35 -4.12
C PHE A 202 14.00 -11.94 -4.06
N SER A 203 13.71 -11.13 -5.08
CA SER A 203 14.03 -9.68 -5.11
C SER A 203 15.50 -9.40 -4.84
N THR A 204 16.39 -10.15 -5.47
CA THR A 204 17.83 -9.96 -5.34
C THR A 204 18.25 -8.58 -5.87
N HIS A 205 19.17 -7.93 -5.15
CA HIS A 205 19.76 -6.64 -5.51
C HIS A 205 21.17 -6.84 -6.09
N LYS A 206 21.65 -5.78 -6.73
CA LYS A 206 23.02 -5.75 -7.28
C LYS A 206 24.04 -6.18 -6.21
N ASN A 207 24.91 -7.10 -6.54
CA ASN A 207 25.93 -7.77 -5.71
C ASN A 207 25.43 -8.93 -4.83
N GLU A 208 24.14 -9.09 -4.55
CA GLU A 208 23.65 -10.28 -3.83
C GLU A 208 23.76 -11.54 -4.68
N GLU A 209 23.68 -11.40 -6.01
CA GLU A 209 23.80 -12.51 -6.94
C GLU A 209 25.18 -13.17 -6.89
N MET A 210 26.24 -12.38 -6.68
CA MET A 210 27.60 -12.96 -6.52
C MET A 210 27.68 -13.81 -5.25
N ILE A 211 27.13 -13.33 -4.13
CA ILE A 211 27.08 -14.08 -2.87
C ILE A 211 26.30 -15.38 -3.04
N ILE A 212 25.20 -15.35 -3.82
CA ILE A 212 24.38 -16.54 -4.12
C ILE A 212 25.19 -17.57 -4.91
N ILE A 213 25.98 -17.12 -5.89
CA ILE A 213 26.85 -18.00 -6.69
C ILE A 213 27.93 -18.63 -5.82
N ASP A 214 28.61 -17.84 -5.00
CA ASP A 214 29.63 -18.34 -4.07
C ASP A 214 29.03 -19.36 -3.09
N CYS A 215 27.84 -19.11 -2.56
CA CYS A 215 27.11 -20.07 -1.72
C CYS A 215 26.78 -21.36 -2.48
N PHE A 216 26.39 -21.26 -3.76
CA PHE A 216 26.11 -22.44 -4.58
C PHE A 216 27.38 -23.31 -4.74
N ASP A 217 28.53 -22.71 -5.02
CA ASP A 217 29.79 -23.42 -5.21
C ASP A 217 30.21 -24.18 -3.93
N VAL A 218 29.95 -23.63 -2.76
CA VAL A 218 30.21 -24.31 -1.49
C VAL A 218 29.21 -25.43 -1.25
N LEU A 219 27.90 -25.14 -1.37
CA LEU A 219 26.85 -26.08 -1.02
C LEU A 219 26.72 -27.23 -2.01
N SER A 220 27.00 -27.01 -3.30
CA SER A 220 26.95 -28.05 -4.33
C SER A 220 27.95 -29.18 -4.11
N LYS A 221 29.06 -28.92 -3.39
CA LYS A 221 30.02 -29.94 -3.00
C LYS A 221 29.42 -30.95 -2.02
N THR A 222 28.50 -30.52 -1.17
CA THR A 222 27.85 -31.35 -0.16
C THR A 222 26.51 -31.91 -0.62
N PHE A 223 25.75 -31.12 -1.35
CA PHE A 223 24.38 -31.46 -1.80
C PHE A 223 24.33 -31.68 -3.31
N LYS A 224 24.40 -32.97 -3.74
CA LYS A 224 24.44 -33.34 -5.16
C LYS A 224 23.20 -32.97 -5.98
N ASN A 225 22.03 -32.82 -5.33
CA ASN A 225 20.74 -32.51 -5.99
C ASN A 225 20.25 -31.10 -5.67
N LEU A 226 21.15 -30.12 -5.59
CA LEU A 226 20.83 -28.75 -5.27
C LEU A 226 20.43 -27.97 -6.54
N LEU A 227 19.38 -27.15 -6.42
CA LEU A 227 18.96 -26.20 -7.43
C LEU A 227 18.74 -24.84 -6.79
N PHE A 228 19.45 -23.82 -7.26
CA PHE A 228 19.18 -22.43 -6.92
C PHE A 228 18.25 -21.82 -7.96
N LEU A 229 17.20 -21.17 -7.47
CA LEU A 229 16.22 -20.49 -8.29
C LEU A 229 16.14 -19.02 -7.88
N SER A 230 16.63 -18.14 -8.73
CA SER A 230 16.51 -16.70 -8.52
C SER A 230 15.29 -16.15 -9.25
N LEU A 231 14.42 -15.45 -8.52
CA LEU A 231 13.27 -14.74 -9.07
C LEU A 231 13.63 -13.25 -9.12
N ILE A 232 14.13 -12.84 -10.29
CA ILE A 232 14.45 -11.44 -10.57
C ILE A 232 13.17 -10.75 -11.05
N HIS A 233 12.95 -9.51 -10.63
CA HIS A 233 11.90 -8.67 -11.21
C HIS A 233 12.31 -8.33 -12.65
N ILE A 234 11.60 -8.90 -13.61
CA ILE A 234 11.65 -8.54 -15.02
C ILE A 234 10.73 -7.33 -15.24
#